data_c0853159e867afe58907bcbeab8bd7d0
#
_entry.id   c0853159e867afe58907bcbeab8bd7d0
#
_cell.length_a   1.000
_cell.length_b   1.000
_cell.length_c   1.000
_cell.angle_alpha   90.00
_cell.angle_beta   90.00
_cell.angle_gamma   90.00
#
_symmetry.space_group_name_H-M   'P 1'
#
loop_
_entity.id
_entity.type
_entity.pdbx_description
1 polymer ?
#
loop_
_entity_poly.entity_id
_entity_poly.type
_entity_poly.pdbx_seq_one_letter_code
_entity_poly.pdbx_strand_id
1 'polypeptide(L)'
;MLQSIKEASVQPALVIVYFGGNDSMHPHPSGIGPHVPLPEYIENMRKIALHLKSLSPTTRIIFLSSPPINEQQIKETLSGKFGRVNRTHEDCRVYSEACLQLCYEMDVNCIDLWTALQQRDDWLTTCFTDGIHFSPEASKIVVKEILKVLREAEWEPSLHWKSLSTEFSEDSLYDPIGPDAKTTINVSDMDVERHMQWE
;
A
#
# COMPACT_ATOMS: atom_id res chain seq x y z
N MET A 1 -6.06 -12.08 9.19
CA MET A 1 -5.31 -11.88 7.92
C MET A 1 -4.06 -12.77 7.84
N LEU A 2 -3.07 -12.66 8.75
CA LEU A 2 -1.84 -13.48 8.66
C LEU A 2 -2.11 -15.00 8.73
N GLN A 3 -3.08 -15.45 9.52
CA GLN A 3 -3.46 -16.86 9.58
C GLN A 3 -4.07 -17.38 8.28
N SER A 4 -4.89 -16.57 7.62
CA SER A 4 -5.49 -16.93 6.33
C SER A 4 -4.42 -17.14 5.23
N ILE A 5 -3.35 -16.33 5.25
CA ILE A 5 -2.22 -16.50 4.33
C ILE A 5 -1.46 -17.80 4.65
N LYS A 6 -1.22 -18.10 5.95
CA LYS A 6 -0.53 -19.31 6.37
C LYS A 6 -1.24 -20.60 5.94
N GLU A 7 -2.57 -20.59 5.94
CA GLU A 7 -3.40 -21.76 5.61
C GLU A 7 -3.69 -21.89 4.11
N ALA A 8 -3.29 -20.87 3.31
CA ALA A 8 -3.48 -20.93 1.87
C ALA A 8 -2.63 -22.03 1.23
N SER A 9 -3.25 -22.83 0.38
CA SER A 9 -2.54 -23.87 -0.40
C SER A 9 -1.56 -23.26 -1.42
N VAL A 10 -1.84 -22.04 -1.88
CA VAL A 10 -0.97 -21.26 -2.78
C VAL A 10 -0.66 -19.93 -2.09
N GLN A 11 0.63 -19.62 -1.96
CA GLN A 11 1.06 -18.35 -1.37
C GLN A 11 0.95 -17.21 -2.39
N PRO A 12 0.62 -15.97 -1.94
CA PRO A 12 0.51 -14.82 -2.83
C PRO A 12 1.87 -14.49 -3.48
N ALA A 13 1.85 -14.09 -4.74
CA ALA A 13 3.05 -13.60 -5.43
C ALA A 13 3.51 -12.24 -4.88
N LEU A 14 2.58 -11.40 -4.44
CA LEU A 14 2.82 -10.06 -3.88
C LEU A 14 1.96 -9.82 -2.64
N VAL A 15 2.57 -9.24 -1.61
CA VAL A 15 1.87 -8.70 -0.43
C VAL A 15 2.26 -7.24 -0.25
N ILE A 16 1.25 -6.37 -0.24
CA ILE A 16 1.43 -4.95 0.09
C ILE A 16 0.93 -4.73 1.51
N VAL A 17 1.79 -4.18 2.37
CA VAL A 17 1.51 -3.95 3.79
C VAL A 17 1.42 -2.44 4.03
N TYR A 18 0.31 -2.00 4.61
CA TYR A 18 0.10 -0.60 4.99
C TYR A 18 -0.46 -0.50 6.41
N PHE A 19 0.37 0.01 7.31
CA PHE A 19 0.04 0.35 8.70
C PHE A 19 0.80 1.62 9.10
N GLY A 20 0.49 2.17 10.28
CA GLY A 20 1.15 3.36 10.82
C GLY A 20 0.25 4.60 10.86
N GLY A 21 -0.68 4.73 9.90
CA GLY A 21 -1.58 5.87 9.87
C GLY A 21 -2.45 6.01 11.13
N ASN A 22 -3.04 4.95 11.62
CA ASN A 22 -3.80 4.96 12.87
C ASN A 22 -2.91 4.82 14.10
N ASP A 23 -1.84 4.04 13.98
CA ASP A 23 -0.86 3.80 15.04
C ASP A 23 -0.22 5.11 15.53
N SER A 24 0.01 6.06 14.61
CA SER A 24 0.60 7.37 14.89
C SER A 24 -0.35 8.36 15.60
N MET A 25 -1.60 7.99 15.87
CA MET A 25 -2.49 8.83 16.68
C MET A 25 -1.96 8.96 18.10
N HIS A 26 -2.32 10.06 18.78
CA HIS A 26 -2.05 10.17 20.21
C HIS A 26 -2.87 9.18 21.03
N PRO A 27 -2.35 8.68 22.16
CA PRO A 27 -3.11 7.81 23.07
C PRO A 27 -4.42 8.46 23.51
N HIS A 28 -5.53 7.74 23.43
CA HIS A 28 -6.78 8.22 23.96
C HIS A 28 -6.79 8.10 25.49
N PRO A 29 -7.30 9.09 26.25
CA PRO A 29 -7.32 9.05 27.72
C PRO A 29 -8.04 7.84 28.30
N SER A 30 -9.00 7.24 27.58
CA SER A 30 -9.70 6.02 28.01
C SER A 30 -8.87 4.73 27.84
N GLY A 31 -7.69 4.80 27.24
CA GLY A 31 -6.91 3.61 26.84
C GLY A 31 -7.50 2.82 25.67
N ILE A 32 -8.63 3.25 25.11
CA ILE A 32 -9.30 2.61 23.98
C ILE A 32 -9.08 3.49 22.75
N GLY A 33 -8.18 3.08 21.87
CA GLY A 33 -7.88 3.83 20.66
C GLY A 33 -6.95 3.03 19.74
N PRO A 34 -6.78 3.47 18.50
CA PRO A 34 -5.95 2.76 17.55
C PRO A 34 -4.45 3.06 17.68
N HIS A 35 -4.05 3.90 18.65
CA HIS A 35 -2.65 4.23 18.90
C HIS A 35 -1.85 2.99 19.27
N VAL A 36 -0.70 2.81 18.62
CA VAL A 36 0.33 1.84 18.98
C VAL A 36 1.63 2.60 19.22
N PRO A 37 2.26 2.48 20.41
CA PRO A 37 3.54 3.15 20.67
C PRO A 37 4.59 2.81 19.63
N LEU A 38 5.41 3.78 19.23
CA LEU A 38 6.39 3.63 18.16
C LEU A 38 7.28 2.39 18.28
N PRO A 39 7.87 2.06 19.46
CA PRO A 39 8.67 0.84 19.59
C PRO A 39 7.87 -0.44 19.35
N GLU A 40 6.62 -0.48 19.77
CA GLU A 40 5.72 -1.62 19.56
C GLU A 40 5.30 -1.70 18.07
N TYR A 41 5.01 -0.58 17.43
CA TYR A 41 4.75 -0.50 15.99
C TYR A 41 5.92 -1.10 15.20
N ILE A 42 7.15 -0.68 15.46
CA ILE A 42 8.36 -1.18 14.78
C ILE A 42 8.47 -2.70 14.95
N GLU A 43 8.30 -3.19 16.18
CA GLU A 43 8.39 -4.62 16.46
C GLU A 43 7.26 -5.43 15.80
N ASN A 44 6.04 -4.89 15.76
CA ASN A 44 4.91 -5.52 15.07
C ASN A 44 5.14 -5.58 13.55
N MET A 45 5.63 -4.50 12.94
CA MET A 45 5.97 -4.46 11.52
C MET A 45 7.10 -5.44 11.19
N ARG A 46 8.12 -5.56 12.07
CA ARG A 46 9.19 -6.55 11.96
C ARG A 46 8.65 -7.98 11.98
N LYS A 47 7.75 -8.29 12.92
CA LYS A 47 7.09 -9.61 13.00
C LYS A 47 6.28 -9.93 11.75
N ILE A 48 5.56 -8.95 11.20
CA ILE A 48 4.80 -9.11 9.95
C ILE A 48 5.76 -9.46 8.80
N ALA A 49 6.84 -8.72 8.64
CA ALA A 49 7.81 -8.97 7.59
C ALA A 49 8.47 -10.34 7.71
N LEU A 50 8.93 -10.71 8.92
CA LEU A 50 9.53 -12.03 9.18
C LEU A 50 8.53 -13.15 8.91
N HIS A 51 7.29 -12.98 9.34
CA HIS A 51 6.24 -13.97 9.09
C HIS A 51 6.02 -14.18 7.59
N LEU A 52 5.84 -13.10 6.83
CA LEU A 52 5.63 -13.19 5.38
C LEU A 52 6.83 -13.84 4.67
N LYS A 53 8.06 -13.47 5.04
CA LYS A 53 9.28 -14.10 4.51
C LYS A 53 9.37 -15.59 4.85
N SER A 54 8.84 -16.02 6.01
CA SER A 54 8.86 -17.42 6.43
C SER A 54 7.84 -18.31 5.70
N LEU A 55 6.81 -17.72 5.09
CA LEU A 55 5.76 -18.48 4.41
C LEU A 55 6.18 -18.91 3.01
N SER A 56 6.89 -18.07 2.29
CA SER A 56 7.34 -18.36 0.95
C SER A 56 8.53 -17.48 0.55
N PRO A 57 9.60 -18.06 0.01
CA PRO A 57 10.74 -17.29 -0.49
C PRO A 57 10.43 -16.53 -1.79
N THR A 58 9.32 -16.87 -2.46
CA THR A 58 8.92 -16.26 -3.73
C THR A 58 7.89 -15.14 -3.56
N THR A 59 7.29 -15.00 -2.37
CA THR A 59 6.38 -13.89 -2.08
C THR A 59 7.16 -12.56 -2.02
N ARG A 60 6.80 -11.63 -2.90
CA ARG A 60 7.36 -10.27 -2.89
C ARG A 60 6.61 -9.43 -1.87
N ILE A 61 7.32 -8.55 -1.18
CA ILE A 61 6.76 -7.75 -0.09
C ILE A 61 7.08 -6.28 -0.37
N ILE A 62 6.04 -5.43 -0.31
CA ILE A 62 6.16 -3.98 -0.35
C ILE A 62 5.49 -3.41 0.89
N PHE A 63 6.20 -2.59 1.65
CA PHE A 63 5.60 -1.80 2.72
C PHE A 63 5.29 -0.39 2.21
N LEU A 64 4.19 0.17 2.68
CA LEU A 64 3.86 1.58 2.49
C LEU A 64 4.08 2.30 3.82
N SER A 65 4.87 3.38 3.80
CA SER A 65 5.10 4.19 4.99
C SER A 65 3.84 5.01 5.35
N SER A 66 3.79 5.58 6.56
CA SER A 66 2.71 6.47 6.97
C SER A 66 2.68 7.72 6.08
N PRO A 67 1.54 8.09 5.48
CA PRO A 67 1.43 9.29 4.66
C PRO A 67 1.35 10.55 5.51
N PRO A 68 1.57 11.74 4.92
CA PRO A 68 1.25 13.01 5.56
C PRO A 68 -0.25 13.18 5.76
N ILE A 69 -0.65 14.16 6.54
CA ILE A 69 -2.05 14.55 6.74
C ILE A 69 -2.22 16.07 6.60
N ASN A 70 -3.45 16.51 6.33
CA ASN A 70 -3.81 17.92 6.37
C ASN A 70 -4.55 18.23 7.68
N GLU A 71 -3.82 18.69 8.70
CA GLU A 71 -4.38 19.03 10.01
C GLU A 71 -5.46 20.12 9.95
N GLN A 72 -5.34 21.07 9.03
CA GLN A 72 -6.33 22.14 8.86
C GLN A 72 -7.66 21.55 8.35
N GLN A 73 -7.62 20.75 7.31
CA GLN A 73 -8.81 20.12 6.76
C GLN A 73 -9.47 19.15 7.77
N ILE A 74 -8.66 18.43 8.56
CA ILE A 74 -9.16 17.58 9.65
C ILE A 74 -9.96 18.41 10.66
N LYS A 75 -9.43 19.55 11.09
CA LYS A 75 -10.12 20.46 12.03
C LYS A 75 -11.46 20.94 11.45
N GLU A 76 -11.51 21.25 10.17
CA GLU A 76 -12.72 21.74 9.50
C GLU A 76 -13.77 20.64 9.32
N THR A 77 -13.35 19.42 8.98
CA THR A 77 -14.26 18.31 8.63
C THR A 77 -14.69 17.45 9.81
N LEU A 78 -13.81 17.22 10.78
CA LEU A 78 -14.00 16.24 11.85
C LEU A 78 -14.21 16.85 13.25
N SER A 79 -14.03 18.16 13.45
CA SER A 79 -14.12 18.82 14.75
C SER A 79 -15.48 18.70 15.46
N GLY A 80 -16.54 18.34 14.72
CA GLY A 80 -17.88 18.14 15.29
C GLY A 80 -18.25 16.67 15.57
N LYS A 81 -17.50 15.68 15.07
CA LYS A 81 -17.90 14.27 15.11
C LYS A 81 -17.09 13.39 16.04
N PHE A 82 -15.80 13.68 16.24
CA PHE A 82 -14.87 12.82 16.96
C PHE A 82 -14.06 13.50 18.07
N GLY A 83 -14.46 14.70 18.50
CA GLY A 83 -13.70 15.44 19.52
C GLY A 83 -12.37 15.97 18.99
N ARG A 84 -11.32 15.97 19.81
CA ARG A 84 -10.00 16.48 19.40
C ARG A 84 -9.37 15.60 18.34
N VAL A 85 -8.83 16.22 17.30
CA VAL A 85 -7.92 15.55 16.37
C VAL A 85 -6.69 15.10 17.15
N ASN A 86 -6.57 13.79 17.36
CA ASN A 86 -5.47 13.19 18.10
C ASN A 86 -4.36 12.68 17.16
N ARG A 87 -4.08 13.43 16.10
CA ARG A 87 -3.05 13.06 15.12
C ARG A 87 -2.38 14.32 14.61
N THR A 88 -1.06 14.34 14.56
CA THR A 88 -0.29 15.43 13.99
C THR A 88 0.46 14.98 12.74
N HIS A 89 0.78 15.95 11.89
CA HIS A 89 1.63 15.74 10.73
C HIS A 89 2.99 15.19 11.16
N GLU A 90 3.56 15.71 12.25
CA GLU A 90 4.84 15.28 12.79
C GLU A 90 4.81 13.82 13.28
N ASP A 91 3.74 13.39 13.98
CA ASP A 91 3.62 11.98 14.39
C ASP A 91 3.62 11.04 13.18
N CYS A 92 2.89 11.39 12.11
CA CYS A 92 2.90 10.61 10.87
C CYS A 92 4.30 10.54 10.25
N ARG A 93 5.08 11.64 10.29
CA ARG A 93 6.47 11.67 9.82
C ARG A 93 7.35 10.68 10.60
N VAL A 94 7.27 10.69 11.92
CA VAL A 94 8.06 9.81 12.80
C VAL A 94 7.78 8.33 12.50
N TYR A 95 6.50 7.96 12.32
CA TYR A 95 6.14 6.58 11.96
C TYR A 95 6.54 6.22 10.53
N SER A 96 6.51 7.18 9.61
CA SER A 96 7.01 6.98 8.24
C SER A 96 8.51 6.67 8.23
N GLU A 97 9.32 7.50 8.89
CA GLU A 97 10.77 7.32 8.99
C GLU A 97 11.13 5.98 9.65
N ALA A 98 10.42 5.61 10.72
CA ALA A 98 10.63 4.32 11.39
C ALA A 98 10.30 3.13 10.47
N CYS A 99 9.25 3.23 9.65
CA CYS A 99 8.90 2.21 8.67
C CYS A 99 10.00 2.07 7.60
N LEU A 100 10.49 3.18 7.06
CA LEU A 100 11.56 3.20 6.06
C LEU A 100 12.86 2.59 6.61
N GLN A 101 13.25 2.99 7.82
CA GLN A 101 14.43 2.44 8.49
C GLN A 101 14.32 0.93 8.71
N LEU A 102 13.17 0.46 9.20
CA LEU A 102 12.89 -0.96 9.39
C LEU A 102 12.98 -1.74 8.08
N CYS A 103 12.40 -1.22 7.00
CA CYS A 103 12.43 -1.87 5.70
C CYS A 103 13.85 -1.98 5.15
N TYR A 104 14.67 -0.94 5.33
CA TYR A 104 16.09 -0.96 4.99
C TYR A 104 16.84 -2.06 5.77
N GLU A 105 16.66 -2.14 7.11
CA GLU A 105 17.28 -3.16 7.96
C GLU A 105 16.89 -4.59 7.58
N MET A 106 15.67 -4.75 7.09
CA MET A 106 15.10 -6.06 6.78
C MET A 106 15.18 -6.45 5.31
N ASP A 107 15.78 -5.62 4.47
CA ASP A 107 15.78 -5.83 3.01
C ASP A 107 14.35 -6.11 2.49
N VAL A 108 13.46 -5.14 2.71
CA VAL A 108 12.07 -5.13 2.23
C VAL A 108 11.85 -3.86 1.42
N ASN A 109 11.23 -3.98 0.25
CA ASN A 109 10.86 -2.80 -0.53
C ASN A 109 9.87 -1.93 0.25
N CYS A 110 10.11 -0.62 0.27
CA CYS A 110 9.25 0.34 0.93
C CYS A 110 8.95 1.52 0.01
N ILE A 111 7.70 1.95 0.03
CA ILE A 111 7.26 3.18 -0.64
C ILE A 111 7.16 4.28 0.40
N ASP A 112 7.94 5.33 0.23
CA ASP A 112 7.88 6.54 1.05
C ASP A 112 6.68 7.39 0.64
N LEU A 113 5.52 7.09 1.21
CA LEU A 113 4.29 7.86 0.96
C LEU A 113 4.37 9.28 1.53
N TRP A 114 5.14 9.47 2.60
CA TRP A 114 5.36 10.80 3.18
C TRP A 114 5.94 11.75 2.15
N THR A 115 7.05 11.36 1.55
CA THR A 115 7.72 12.20 0.54
C THR A 115 6.93 12.23 -0.78
N ALA A 116 6.43 11.09 -1.25
CA ALA A 116 5.78 10.98 -2.55
C ALA A 116 4.56 11.91 -2.70
N LEU A 117 3.71 11.98 -1.67
CA LEU A 117 2.52 12.86 -1.71
C LEU A 117 2.92 14.34 -1.65
N GLN A 118 3.95 14.69 -0.90
CA GLN A 118 4.42 16.06 -0.72
C GLN A 118 5.27 16.62 -1.89
N GLN A 119 5.58 15.81 -2.89
CA GLN A 119 6.23 16.29 -4.12
C GLN A 119 5.35 17.23 -4.94
N ARG A 120 4.04 17.25 -4.70
CA ARG A 120 3.11 18.17 -5.34
C ARG A 120 3.01 19.46 -4.53
N ASP A 121 3.08 20.61 -5.17
CA ASP A 121 2.93 21.90 -4.50
C ASP A 121 1.55 22.07 -3.84
N ASP A 122 0.53 21.47 -4.45
CA ASP A 122 -0.87 21.56 -4.03
C ASP A 122 -1.36 20.34 -3.20
N TRP A 123 -0.45 19.53 -2.67
CA TRP A 123 -0.79 18.26 -1.99
C TRP A 123 -1.78 18.43 -0.84
N LEU A 124 -1.71 19.52 -0.08
CA LEU A 124 -2.63 19.80 1.03
C LEU A 124 -4.08 19.89 0.58
N THR A 125 -4.33 20.46 -0.61
CA THR A 125 -5.68 20.71 -1.11
C THR A 125 -6.21 19.63 -2.03
N THR A 126 -5.32 18.84 -2.63
CA THR A 126 -5.70 17.87 -3.66
C THR A 126 -5.61 16.43 -3.21
N CYS A 127 -4.73 16.09 -2.24
CA CYS A 127 -4.48 14.70 -1.90
C CYS A 127 -5.45 14.07 -0.89
N PHE A 128 -6.30 14.86 -0.24
CA PHE A 128 -7.18 14.36 0.81
C PHE A 128 -8.64 14.75 0.60
N THR A 129 -9.55 13.88 1.04
CA THR A 129 -11.00 14.14 1.05
C THR A 129 -11.44 14.82 2.35
N ASP A 130 -10.78 14.53 3.46
CA ASP A 130 -11.10 15.01 4.81
C ASP A 130 -9.85 15.34 5.65
N GLY A 131 -8.70 15.39 5.01
CA GLY A 131 -7.40 15.62 5.64
C GLY A 131 -6.64 14.32 6.00
N ILE A 132 -7.27 13.16 5.88
CA ILE A 132 -6.68 11.83 6.19
C ILE A 132 -6.82 10.88 5.01
N HIS A 133 -8.03 10.71 4.50
CA HIS A 133 -8.32 9.74 3.46
C HIS A 133 -7.94 10.27 2.08
N PHE A 134 -7.35 9.39 1.28
CA PHE A 134 -6.84 9.77 -0.04
C PHE A 134 -7.96 10.16 -1.00
N SER A 135 -7.70 11.21 -1.75
CA SER A 135 -8.44 11.57 -2.95
C SER A 135 -8.08 10.64 -4.12
N PRO A 136 -8.79 10.73 -5.25
CA PRO A 136 -8.38 10.06 -6.49
C PRO A 136 -6.96 10.46 -6.92
N GLU A 137 -6.57 11.72 -6.73
CA GLU A 137 -5.23 12.23 -7.08
C GLU A 137 -4.13 11.59 -6.24
N ALA A 138 -4.32 11.51 -4.92
CA ALA A 138 -3.39 10.79 -4.04
C ALA A 138 -3.31 9.30 -4.39
N SER A 139 -4.45 8.68 -4.70
CA SER A 139 -4.50 7.27 -5.10
C SER A 139 -3.69 7.01 -6.37
N LYS A 140 -3.71 7.93 -7.35
CA LYS A 140 -2.87 7.85 -8.55
C LYS A 140 -1.38 7.89 -8.21
N ILE A 141 -0.98 8.75 -7.25
CA ILE A 141 0.42 8.81 -6.79
C ILE A 141 0.82 7.46 -6.16
N VAL A 142 -0.01 6.92 -5.27
CA VAL A 142 0.27 5.62 -4.63
C VAL A 142 0.42 4.51 -5.66
N VAL A 143 -0.49 4.44 -6.64
CA VAL A 143 -0.41 3.44 -7.71
C VAL A 143 0.85 3.62 -8.56
N LYS A 144 1.21 4.87 -8.91
CA LYS A 144 2.44 5.17 -9.64
C LYS A 144 3.69 4.67 -8.90
N GLU A 145 3.77 4.91 -7.58
CA GLU A 145 4.89 4.44 -6.78
C GLU A 145 4.94 2.91 -6.65
N ILE A 146 3.77 2.24 -6.52
CA ILE A 146 3.71 0.77 -6.56
C ILE A 146 4.23 0.24 -7.90
N LEU A 147 3.73 0.78 -9.01
CA LEU A 147 4.16 0.36 -10.35
C LEU A 147 5.66 0.63 -10.59
N LYS A 148 6.18 1.72 -10.03
CA LYS A 148 7.61 2.01 -10.05
C LYS A 148 8.42 0.91 -9.36
N VAL A 149 8.04 0.51 -8.14
CA VAL A 149 8.70 -0.60 -7.43
C VAL A 149 8.62 -1.89 -8.24
N LEU A 150 7.44 -2.24 -8.79
CA LEU A 150 7.27 -3.46 -9.59
C LEU A 150 8.16 -3.47 -10.83
N ARG A 151 8.42 -2.31 -11.43
CA ARG A 151 9.28 -2.15 -12.61
C ARG A 151 10.76 -2.19 -12.26
N GLU A 152 11.15 -1.57 -11.14
CA GLU A 152 12.55 -1.32 -10.77
C GLU A 152 13.13 -2.42 -9.88
N ALA A 153 12.28 -3.18 -9.18
CA ALA A 153 12.73 -4.33 -8.40
C ALA A 153 13.24 -5.44 -9.34
N GLU A 154 14.46 -5.90 -9.09
CA GLU A 154 15.12 -6.97 -9.85
C GLU A 154 14.55 -8.35 -9.46
N TRP A 155 13.22 -8.48 -9.48
CA TRP A 155 12.55 -9.73 -9.16
C TRP A 155 12.47 -10.67 -10.37
N GLU A 156 12.79 -11.94 -10.15
CA GLU A 156 12.62 -12.98 -11.13
C GLU A 156 11.61 -14.04 -10.63
N PRO A 157 10.50 -14.27 -11.34
CA PRO A 157 10.01 -13.47 -12.46
C PRO A 157 9.57 -12.08 -12.02
N SER A 158 9.64 -11.09 -12.93
CA SER A 158 9.10 -9.75 -12.71
C SER A 158 7.59 -9.79 -12.50
N LEU A 159 7.08 -8.95 -11.61
CA LEU A 159 5.63 -8.76 -11.40
C LEU A 159 5.09 -7.51 -12.10
N HIS A 160 5.92 -6.79 -12.87
CA HIS A 160 5.46 -5.66 -13.64
C HIS A 160 4.64 -6.15 -14.85
N TRP A 161 3.46 -5.57 -15.06
CA TRP A 161 2.50 -6.03 -16.06
C TRP A 161 3.06 -6.11 -17.49
N LYS A 162 3.99 -5.22 -17.86
CA LYS A 162 4.67 -5.25 -19.18
C LYS A 162 5.60 -6.47 -19.35
N SER A 163 5.97 -7.12 -18.29
CA SER A 163 6.82 -8.32 -18.29
C SER A 163 6.01 -9.61 -18.23
N LEU A 164 4.70 -9.51 -18.01
CA LEU A 164 3.82 -10.67 -17.99
C LEU A 164 3.55 -11.13 -19.43
N SER A 165 3.34 -12.45 -19.61
CA SER A 165 2.93 -12.98 -20.91
C SER A 165 1.59 -12.40 -21.33
N THR A 166 1.51 -11.97 -22.57
CA THR A 166 0.25 -11.52 -23.20
C THR A 166 -0.57 -12.67 -23.76
N GLU A 167 0.02 -13.86 -23.82
CA GLU A 167 -0.64 -15.08 -24.29
C GLU A 167 -0.95 -15.99 -23.12
N PHE A 168 -2.19 -16.36 -22.97
CA PHE A 168 -2.62 -17.40 -22.05
C PHE A 168 -2.45 -18.76 -22.76
N SER A 169 -1.73 -19.69 -22.12
CA SER A 169 -1.67 -21.06 -22.61
C SER A 169 -2.97 -21.80 -22.27
N GLU A 170 -3.26 -22.88 -23.03
CA GLU A 170 -4.40 -23.76 -22.74
C GLU A 170 -4.38 -24.34 -21.32
N ASP A 171 -3.20 -24.37 -20.67
CA ASP A 171 -2.99 -24.85 -19.31
C ASP A 171 -3.15 -23.75 -18.24
N SER A 172 -3.54 -22.52 -18.59
CA SER A 172 -3.70 -21.44 -17.65
C SER A 172 -4.91 -21.68 -16.74
N LEU A 173 -4.69 -21.75 -15.44
CA LEU A 173 -5.74 -21.88 -14.41
C LEU A 173 -6.77 -20.74 -14.42
N TYR A 174 -6.50 -19.66 -15.12
CA TYR A 174 -7.31 -18.43 -15.20
C TYR A 174 -7.88 -18.21 -16.60
N ASP A 175 -7.77 -19.18 -17.49
CA ASP A 175 -8.38 -19.08 -18.80
C ASP A 175 -9.90 -19.35 -18.69
N PRO A 176 -10.77 -18.32 -18.73
CA PRO A 176 -12.20 -18.53 -18.74
C PRO A 176 -12.60 -19.08 -20.11
N ILE A 177 -12.63 -20.39 -20.24
CA ILE A 177 -13.18 -21.05 -21.42
C ILE A 177 -14.69 -20.77 -21.42
N GLY A 178 -15.16 -19.97 -22.39
CA GLY A 178 -16.58 -19.76 -22.61
C GLY A 178 -17.27 -21.06 -23.03
N PRO A 179 -18.63 -21.09 -22.99
CA PRO A 179 -19.41 -22.27 -23.39
C PRO A 179 -19.14 -22.75 -24.83
N ASP A 180 -18.52 -21.90 -25.66
CA ASP A 180 -18.14 -22.15 -27.04
C ASP A 180 -16.68 -22.62 -27.21
N ALA A 181 -15.99 -22.91 -26.11
CA ALA A 181 -14.56 -23.27 -26.05
C ALA A 181 -13.62 -22.19 -26.62
N LYS A 182 -14.07 -20.93 -26.65
CA LYS A 182 -13.23 -19.81 -27.03
C LYS A 182 -12.88 -18.97 -25.82
N THR A 183 -11.62 -18.54 -25.74
CA THR A 183 -11.16 -17.55 -24.77
C THR A 183 -11.92 -16.26 -24.96
N THR A 184 -12.62 -15.80 -23.93
CA THR A 184 -13.49 -14.64 -24.01
C THR A 184 -12.81 -13.32 -23.66
N ILE A 185 -11.54 -13.34 -23.28
CA ILE A 185 -10.83 -12.11 -22.90
C ILE A 185 -9.63 -11.93 -23.84
N ASN A 186 -9.82 -11.09 -24.85
CA ASN A 186 -8.70 -10.50 -25.57
C ASN A 186 -8.24 -9.27 -24.77
N VAL A 187 -7.14 -9.41 -24.01
CA VAL A 187 -6.60 -8.33 -23.17
C VAL A 187 -6.18 -7.11 -24.02
N SER A 188 -5.88 -7.30 -25.29
CA SER A 188 -5.59 -6.21 -26.24
C SER A 188 -6.81 -5.37 -26.59
N ASP A 189 -8.02 -5.88 -26.41
CA ASP A 189 -9.27 -5.14 -26.64
C ASP A 189 -9.79 -4.45 -25.38
N MET A 190 -9.20 -4.71 -24.23
CA MET A 190 -9.48 -3.95 -23.01
C MET A 190 -8.85 -2.57 -23.14
N ASP A 191 -9.67 -1.56 -23.34
CA ASP A 191 -9.31 -0.14 -23.47
C ASP A 191 -8.80 0.46 -22.15
N VAL A 192 -7.90 -0.27 -21.47
CA VAL A 192 -7.29 0.13 -20.21
C VAL A 192 -6.31 1.29 -20.41
N GLU A 193 -5.78 1.44 -21.63
CA GLU A 193 -4.78 2.47 -21.94
C GLU A 193 -5.40 3.85 -22.25
N ARG A 194 -6.69 3.94 -22.60
CA ARG A 194 -7.27 5.22 -23.04
C ARG A 194 -7.59 6.21 -21.95
N HIS A 195 -7.68 5.77 -20.68
CA HIS A 195 -8.08 6.63 -19.57
C HIS A 195 -7.03 6.79 -18.46
N MET A 196 -5.92 6.10 -18.55
CA MET A 196 -4.86 6.19 -17.55
C MET A 196 -3.49 6.26 -18.27
N GLN A 197 -2.96 7.48 -18.37
CA GLN A 197 -1.55 7.67 -18.78
C GLN A 197 -0.69 7.20 -17.59
N TRP A 198 -0.27 5.96 -17.64
CA TRP A 198 0.68 5.35 -16.72
C TRP A 198 2.10 5.48 -17.29
N GLU A 199 2.57 6.72 -17.51
CA GLU A 199 3.97 6.99 -17.82
C GLU A 199 4.77 7.27 -16.55
#